data_d93e846dc04e5679de592ed7987bd0f9
#
_entry.id   d93e846dc04e5679de592ed7987bd0f9
#
_cell.length_a   1.000
_cell.length_b   1.000
_cell.length_c   1.000
_cell.angle_alpha   90.00
_cell.angle_beta   90.00
_cell.angle_gamma   90.00
#
_symmetry.space_group_name_H-M   'P 1'
#
loop_
_entity.id
_entity.type
_entity.pdbx_description
1 polymer ?
#
loop_
_entity_poly.entity_id
_entity_poly.type
_entity_poly.pdbx_seq_one_letter_code
_entity_poly.pdbx_strand_id
1 'polypeptide(L)'
;MNEREISLVSEWNTFVNNENFSLIEKCLKLAQILEYPELSISKELEKIKELGINFRNRITESKNPTYLISLLNEFLFDVEEYQGDLDDYYNPKNNFLNYVLERSSGIPITLCILYTEIAKYADLDLKIVGFPSHVIVKYEEEMILDPFNRGRLLELEDLQEILYQNYGDSVEFQADYLNQISDEKILIRMLRNLKNSYTDSFAYEMANMCNRM
;
A
#
# COMPACT_ATOMS: atom_id res chain seq x y z
N MET A 1 16.25 -22.73 -11.54
CA MET A 1 14.91 -22.21 -11.87
C MET A 1 14.21 -23.26 -12.71
N ASN A 2 13.04 -23.67 -12.29
CA ASN A 2 12.23 -24.59 -13.09
C ASN A 2 11.44 -23.82 -14.18
N GLU A 3 10.87 -24.52 -15.16
CA GLU A 3 10.16 -23.91 -16.30
C GLU A 3 8.95 -23.05 -15.83
N ARG A 4 8.28 -23.48 -14.77
CA ARG A 4 7.16 -22.75 -14.18
C ARG A 4 7.60 -21.39 -13.61
N GLU A 5 8.68 -21.35 -12.87
CA GLU A 5 9.22 -20.09 -12.32
C GLU A 5 9.63 -19.11 -13.43
N ILE A 6 10.26 -19.61 -14.49
CA ILE A 6 10.63 -18.79 -15.66
C ILE A 6 9.38 -18.17 -16.28
N SER A 7 8.33 -18.97 -16.46
CA SER A 7 7.06 -18.53 -17.01
C SER A 7 6.42 -17.43 -16.15
N LEU A 8 6.36 -17.60 -14.81
CA LEU A 8 5.76 -16.63 -13.88
C LEU A 8 6.53 -15.31 -13.85
N VAL A 9 7.88 -15.34 -13.86
CA VAL A 9 8.68 -14.11 -13.92
C VAL A 9 8.49 -13.40 -15.27
N SER A 10 8.39 -14.13 -16.37
CA SER A 10 8.12 -13.56 -17.69
C SER A 10 6.72 -12.92 -17.74
N GLU A 11 5.72 -13.59 -17.17
CA GLU A 11 4.35 -13.08 -17.06
C GLU A 11 4.32 -11.79 -16.23
N TRP A 12 4.99 -11.78 -15.07
CA TRP A 12 5.12 -10.58 -14.25
C TRP A 12 5.75 -9.42 -15.00
N ASN A 13 6.90 -9.64 -15.63
CA ASN A 13 7.62 -8.60 -16.37
C ASN A 13 6.78 -8.01 -17.50
N THR A 14 6.00 -8.84 -18.19
CA THR A 14 5.08 -8.38 -19.25
C THR A 14 3.95 -7.51 -18.66
N PHE A 15 3.43 -7.91 -17.51
CA PHE A 15 2.29 -7.23 -16.89
C PHE A 15 2.73 -5.91 -16.22
N VAL A 16 3.82 -5.94 -15.44
CA VAL A 16 4.27 -4.76 -14.66
C VAL A 16 4.73 -3.61 -15.55
N ASN A 17 5.33 -3.92 -16.70
CA ASN A 17 5.78 -2.91 -17.67
C ASN A 17 4.67 -2.38 -18.59
N ASN A 18 3.46 -2.91 -18.49
CA ASN A 18 2.34 -2.42 -19.29
C ASN A 18 1.67 -1.23 -18.58
N GLU A 19 1.76 -0.06 -19.20
CA GLU A 19 1.20 1.20 -18.69
C GLU A 19 -0.34 1.23 -18.66
N ASN A 20 -1.02 0.30 -19.35
CA ASN A 20 -2.48 0.21 -19.32
C ASN A 20 -3.02 -0.36 -18.00
N PHE A 21 -2.16 -0.99 -17.18
CA PHE A 21 -2.56 -1.51 -15.88
C PHE A 21 -2.25 -0.53 -14.76
N SER A 22 -3.26 -0.28 -13.92
CA SER A 22 -3.13 0.52 -12.72
C SER A 22 -2.23 -0.14 -11.67
N LEU A 23 -1.76 0.64 -10.69
CA LEU A 23 -1.03 0.12 -9.54
C LEU A 23 -1.80 -1.01 -8.83
N ILE A 24 -3.12 -0.81 -8.63
CA ILE A 24 -3.99 -1.83 -8.00
C ILE A 24 -3.98 -3.14 -8.78
N GLU A 25 -4.12 -3.09 -10.10
CA GLU A 25 -4.08 -4.29 -10.93
C GLU A 25 -2.73 -4.99 -10.84
N LYS A 26 -1.64 -4.23 -10.82
CA LYS A 26 -0.27 -4.77 -10.66
C LYS A 26 -0.09 -5.41 -9.27
N CYS A 27 -0.62 -4.83 -8.21
CA CYS A 27 -0.59 -5.43 -6.87
C CYS A 27 -1.42 -6.72 -6.78
N LEU A 28 -2.60 -6.77 -7.40
CA LEU A 28 -3.43 -7.97 -7.46
C LEU A 28 -2.79 -9.06 -8.33
N LYS A 29 -2.11 -8.67 -9.40
CA LYS A 29 -1.33 -9.61 -10.23
C LYS A 29 -0.15 -10.21 -9.47
N LEU A 30 0.52 -9.43 -8.65
CA LEU A 30 1.57 -9.91 -7.75
C LEU A 30 1.03 -11.01 -6.80
N ALA A 31 -0.14 -10.76 -6.19
CA ALA A 31 -0.81 -11.73 -5.34
C ALA A 31 -1.17 -13.02 -6.11
N GLN A 32 -1.71 -12.88 -7.33
CA GLN A 32 -2.08 -14.02 -8.18
C GLN A 32 -0.87 -14.90 -8.52
N ILE A 33 0.26 -14.29 -8.83
CA ILE A 33 1.47 -15.02 -9.21
C ILE A 33 2.11 -15.73 -8.01
N LEU A 34 2.15 -15.08 -6.84
CA LEU A 34 2.90 -15.59 -5.70
C LEU A 34 2.10 -16.55 -4.82
N GLU A 35 0.85 -16.22 -4.47
CA GLU A 35 0.11 -16.96 -3.42
C GLU A 35 -1.29 -17.40 -3.84
N TYR A 36 -1.94 -16.71 -4.75
CA TYR A 36 -3.36 -16.88 -5.04
C TYR A 36 -3.61 -17.14 -6.54
N PRO A 37 -3.17 -18.28 -7.12
CA PRO A 37 -3.25 -18.50 -8.56
C PRO A 37 -4.68 -18.47 -9.12
N GLU A 38 -5.69 -18.75 -8.29
CA GLU A 38 -7.12 -18.71 -8.67
C GLU A 38 -7.76 -17.32 -8.42
N LEU A 39 -6.96 -16.31 -8.04
CA LEU A 39 -7.48 -14.97 -7.75
C LEU A 39 -8.11 -14.36 -9.00
N SER A 40 -9.35 -13.92 -8.89
CA SER A 40 -10.02 -13.13 -9.92
C SER A 40 -9.74 -11.64 -9.70
N ILE A 41 -8.79 -11.08 -10.44
CA ILE A 41 -8.45 -9.65 -10.36
C ILE A 41 -9.69 -8.79 -10.58
N SER A 42 -10.56 -9.13 -11.53
CA SER A 42 -11.79 -8.38 -11.80
C SER A 42 -12.76 -8.33 -10.62
N LYS A 43 -12.87 -9.43 -9.85
CA LYS A 43 -13.70 -9.44 -8.63
C LYS A 43 -13.12 -8.56 -7.53
N GLU A 44 -11.82 -8.57 -7.35
CA GLU A 44 -11.16 -7.71 -6.35
C GLU A 44 -11.26 -6.22 -6.73
N LEU A 45 -11.12 -5.90 -8.02
CA LEU A 45 -11.35 -4.54 -8.52
C LEU A 45 -12.79 -4.07 -8.27
N GLU A 46 -13.80 -4.95 -8.44
CA GLU A 46 -15.19 -4.60 -8.16
C GLU A 46 -15.42 -4.32 -6.67
N LYS A 47 -14.80 -5.08 -5.75
CA LYS A 47 -14.85 -4.78 -4.31
C LYS A 47 -14.27 -3.40 -3.98
N ILE A 48 -13.10 -3.07 -4.56
CA ILE A 48 -12.47 -1.75 -4.36
C ILE A 48 -13.35 -0.64 -4.91
N LYS A 49 -13.96 -0.87 -6.07
CA LYS A 49 -14.89 0.07 -6.69
C LYS A 49 -16.14 0.28 -5.84
N GLU A 50 -16.73 -0.79 -5.30
CA GLU A 50 -17.88 -0.73 -4.38
C GLU A 50 -17.51 0.09 -3.13
N LEU A 51 -16.34 -0.17 -2.55
CA LEU A 51 -15.81 0.59 -1.41
C LEU A 51 -15.69 2.09 -1.75
N GLY A 52 -15.13 2.41 -2.92
CA GLY A 52 -15.01 3.79 -3.39
C GLY A 52 -16.36 4.48 -3.65
N ILE A 53 -17.33 3.77 -4.20
CA ILE A 53 -18.70 4.28 -4.41
C ILE A 53 -19.39 4.53 -3.06
N ASN A 54 -19.22 3.62 -2.10
CA ASN A 54 -19.77 3.77 -0.76
C ASN A 54 -19.18 5.00 -0.05
N PHE A 55 -17.87 5.21 -0.17
CA PHE A 55 -17.23 6.45 0.31
C PHE A 55 -17.82 7.69 -0.37
N ARG A 56 -17.88 7.71 -1.69
CA ARG A 56 -18.41 8.84 -2.46
C ARG A 56 -19.85 9.21 -2.05
N ASN A 57 -20.69 8.24 -1.77
CA ASN A 57 -22.09 8.45 -1.36
C ASN A 57 -22.21 9.09 0.02
N ARG A 58 -21.14 9.14 0.83
CA ARG A 58 -21.10 9.84 2.12
C ARG A 58 -20.75 11.33 1.99
N ILE A 59 -20.20 11.71 0.84
CA ILE A 59 -19.79 13.08 0.59
C ILE A 59 -21.05 13.93 0.38
N THR A 60 -21.19 14.95 1.21
CA THR A 60 -22.25 15.95 1.10
C THR A 60 -21.82 17.10 0.16
N GLU A 61 -22.12 18.32 0.50
CA GLU A 61 -21.85 19.48 -0.37
C GLU A 61 -20.42 20.01 -0.28
N SER A 62 -19.68 19.67 0.76
CA SER A 62 -18.33 20.20 0.97
C SER A 62 -17.29 19.49 0.13
N LYS A 63 -16.48 20.28 -0.60
CA LYS A 63 -15.29 19.82 -1.32
C LYS A 63 -13.99 20.27 -0.63
N ASN A 64 -14.06 20.69 0.62
CA ASN A 64 -12.86 21.06 1.37
C ASN A 64 -11.99 19.84 1.60
N PRO A 65 -10.71 19.85 1.20
CA PRO A 65 -9.83 18.68 1.30
C PRO A 65 -9.67 18.14 2.73
N THR A 66 -9.53 19.02 3.71
CA THR A 66 -9.41 18.62 5.13
C THR A 66 -10.66 17.86 5.60
N TYR A 67 -11.85 18.34 5.22
CA TYR A 67 -13.10 17.65 5.51
C TYR A 67 -13.18 16.29 4.82
N LEU A 68 -12.83 16.22 3.53
CA LEU A 68 -12.86 14.98 2.75
C LEU A 68 -11.86 13.95 3.30
N ILE A 69 -10.69 14.37 3.73
CA ILE A 69 -9.68 13.50 4.37
C ILE A 69 -10.21 13.00 5.72
N SER A 70 -10.82 13.86 6.54
CA SER A 70 -11.44 13.45 7.81
C SER A 70 -12.56 12.42 7.57
N LEU A 71 -13.40 12.65 6.56
CA LEU A 71 -14.48 11.73 6.18
C LEU A 71 -13.93 10.39 5.64
N LEU A 72 -12.81 10.42 4.90
CA LEU A 72 -12.13 9.22 4.42
C LEU A 72 -11.57 8.40 5.59
N ASN A 73 -10.97 9.08 6.58
CA ASN A 73 -10.48 8.44 7.80
C ASN A 73 -11.63 7.77 8.57
N GLU A 74 -12.72 8.51 8.84
CA GLU A 74 -13.92 7.95 9.47
C GLU A 74 -14.44 6.74 8.68
N PHE A 75 -14.57 6.87 7.35
CA PHE A 75 -15.09 5.81 6.51
C PHE A 75 -14.21 4.55 6.57
N LEU A 76 -12.91 4.67 6.28
CA LEU A 76 -12.05 3.49 6.22
C LEU A 76 -11.76 2.88 7.60
N PHE A 77 -11.56 3.70 8.63
CA PHE A 77 -11.06 3.21 9.91
C PHE A 77 -12.14 3.02 10.98
N ASP A 78 -13.30 3.70 10.88
CA ASP A 78 -14.38 3.56 11.85
C ASP A 78 -15.58 2.78 11.30
N VAL A 79 -15.85 2.87 9.98
CA VAL A 79 -17.00 2.21 9.34
C VAL A 79 -16.61 0.88 8.72
N GLU A 80 -15.57 0.85 7.91
CA GLU A 80 -15.05 -0.36 7.25
C GLU A 80 -14.01 -1.11 8.10
N GLU A 81 -13.65 -0.53 9.26
CA GLU A 81 -12.80 -1.10 10.31
C GLU A 81 -11.40 -1.52 9.84
N TYR A 82 -10.86 -0.85 8.80
CA TYR A 82 -9.48 -1.09 8.39
C TYR A 82 -8.51 -0.67 9.49
N GLN A 83 -7.44 -1.46 9.65
CA GLN A 83 -6.44 -1.20 10.69
C GLN A 83 -5.05 -1.69 10.28
N GLY A 84 -4.03 -1.14 10.94
CA GLY A 84 -2.68 -1.69 10.88
C GLY A 84 -2.59 -3.03 11.59
N ASP A 85 -2.00 -4.03 10.94
CA ASP A 85 -1.73 -5.33 11.56
C ASP A 85 -0.50 -5.26 12.46
N LEU A 86 -0.72 -5.03 13.74
CA LEU A 86 0.34 -4.97 14.76
C LEU A 86 0.66 -6.36 15.32
N ASP A 87 -0.29 -7.28 15.31
CA ASP A 87 -0.17 -8.60 15.91
C ASP A 87 0.66 -9.55 15.05
N ASP A 88 0.51 -9.45 13.73
CA ASP A 88 1.20 -10.32 12.76
C ASP A 88 1.82 -9.50 11.60
N TYR A 89 2.50 -8.41 11.97
CA TYR A 89 3.05 -7.42 11.02
C TYR A 89 3.91 -8.05 9.91
N TYR A 90 4.72 -9.06 10.26
CA TYR A 90 5.66 -9.69 9.34
C TYR A 90 5.05 -10.82 8.49
N ASN A 91 3.75 -11.09 8.63
CA ASN A 91 3.07 -12.06 7.77
C ASN A 91 3.17 -11.64 6.29
N PRO A 92 3.74 -12.48 5.41
CA PRO A 92 3.86 -12.13 3.99
C PRO A 92 2.51 -11.77 3.35
N LYS A 93 1.40 -12.36 3.82
CA LYS A 93 0.06 -12.10 3.30
C LYS A 93 -0.40 -10.66 3.43
N ASN A 94 0.10 -9.92 4.43
CA ASN A 94 -0.19 -8.50 4.61
C ASN A 94 0.28 -7.61 3.45
N ASN A 95 1.13 -8.13 2.56
CA ASN A 95 1.54 -7.46 1.34
C ASN A 95 0.56 -7.65 0.16
N PHE A 96 -0.48 -8.48 0.30
CA PHE A 96 -1.42 -8.77 -0.78
C PHE A 96 -2.75 -8.06 -0.57
N LEU A 97 -3.14 -7.22 -1.55
CA LEU A 97 -4.35 -6.39 -1.45
C LEU A 97 -5.64 -7.21 -1.26
N ASN A 98 -5.76 -8.37 -1.93
CA ASN A 98 -6.91 -9.26 -1.75
C ASN A 98 -7.04 -9.74 -0.30
N TYR A 99 -5.92 -10.02 0.37
CA TYR A 99 -5.91 -10.45 1.78
C TYR A 99 -6.27 -9.28 2.71
N VAL A 100 -5.77 -8.08 2.41
CA VAL A 100 -6.12 -6.86 3.15
C VAL A 100 -7.60 -6.51 2.99
N LEU A 101 -8.16 -6.65 1.79
CA LEU A 101 -9.60 -6.45 1.53
C LEU A 101 -10.49 -7.44 2.27
N GLU A 102 -10.03 -8.68 2.44
CA GLU A 102 -10.79 -9.73 3.17
C GLU A 102 -10.77 -9.52 4.68
N ARG A 103 -9.67 -9.04 5.22
CA ARG A 103 -9.44 -8.95 6.67
C ARG A 103 -9.58 -7.55 7.26
N SER A 104 -9.75 -6.54 6.42
CA SER A 104 -9.67 -5.12 6.81
C SER A 104 -8.41 -4.80 7.64
N SER A 105 -7.29 -5.48 7.36
CA SER A 105 -6.05 -5.33 8.11
C SER A 105 -4.83 -5.44 7.19
N GLY A 106 -3.83 -4.58 7.38
CA GLY A 106 -2.67 -4.55 6.50
C GLY A 106 -1.45 -3.84 7.08
N ILE A 107 -0.41 -3.73 6.27
CA ILE A 107 0.84 -3.02 6.59
C ILE A 107 0.85 -1.62 5.94
N PRO A 108 1.78 -0.72 6.32
CA PRO A 108 1.78 0.66 5.82
C PRO A 108 1.61 0.78 4.31
N ILE A 109 2.33 -0.02 3.53
CA ILE A 109 2.30 0.09 2.07
C ILE A 109 0.94 -0.29 1.47
N THR A 110 0.32 -1.37 1.94
CA THR A 110 -0.97 -1.85 1.41
C THR A 110 -2.11 -0.94 1.84
N LEU A 111 -2.08 -0.42 3.07
CA LEU A 111 -3.07 0.56 3.54
C LEU A 111 -2.93 1.89 2.81
N CYS A 112 -1.70 2.38 2.53
CA CYS A 112 -1.51 3.59 1.73
C CYS A 112 -2.02 3.42 0.29
N ILE A 113 -1.80 2.26 -0.34
CA ILE A 113 -2.31 1.98 -1.68
C ILE A 113 -3.85 2.01 -1.68
N LEU A 114 -4.49 1.31 -0.75
CA LEU A 114 -5.96 1.30 -0.65
C LEU A 114 -6.50 2.70 -0.35
N TYR A 115 -5.91 3.39 0.62
CA TYR A 115 -6.30 4.74 1.04
C TYR A 115 -6.27 5.73 -0.14
N THR A 116 -5.18 5.75 -0.90
CA THR A 116 -5.05 6.63 -2.06
C THR A 116 -5.99 6.24 -3.19
N GLU A 117 -6.30 4.96 -3.37
CA GLU A 117 -7.25 4.51 -4.39
C GLU A 117 -8.68 4.95 -4.05
N ILE A 118 -9.11 4.79 -2.80
CA ILE A 118 -10.45 5.22 -2.37
C ILE A 118 -10.58 6.76 -2.39
N ALA A 119 -9.53 7.50 -2.06
CA ALA A 119 -9.50 8.96 -2.12
C ALA A 119 -9.84 9.52 -3.52
N LYS A 120 -9.51 8.81 -4.59
CA LYS A 120 -9.83 9.22 -5.98
C LYS A 120 -11.33 9.39 -6.22
N TYR A 121 -12.17 8.67 -5.49
CA TYR A 121 -13.64 8.80 -5.59
C TYR A 121 -14.18 10.12 -5.02
N ALA A 122 -13.35 10.86 -4.28
CA ALA A 122 -13.62 12.21 -3.80
C ALA A 122 -12.86 13.30 -4.57
N ASP A 123 -12.23 12.96 -5.70
CA ASP A 123 -11.32 13.84 -6.44
C ASP A 123 -10.12 14.33 -5.57
N LEU A 124 -9.73 13.56 -4.54
CA LEU A 124 -8.54 13.83 -3.73
C LEU A 124 -7.32 13.18 -4.38
N ASP A 125 -6.38 14.00 -4.83
CA ASP A 125 -5.12 13.55 -5.44
C ASP A 125 -4.04 13.33 -4.39
N LEU A 126 -4.17 12.21 -3.65
CA LEU A 126 -3.21 11.82 -2.62
C LEU A 126 -2.01 11.09 -3.25
N LYS A 127 -0.82 11.36 -2.72
CA LYS A 127 0.45 10.78 -3.21
C LYS A 127 1.07 9.85 -2.18
N ILE A 128 1.52 8.68 -2.62
CA ILE A 128 2.26 7.76 -1.75
C ILE A 128 3.71 8.23 -1.65
N VAL A 129 4.20 8.31 -0.42
CA VAL A 129 5.54 8.72 -0.06
C VAL A 129 6.29 7.55 0.56
N GLY A 130 7.45 7.25 -0.02
CA GLY A 130 8.32 6.17 0.46
C GLY A 130 9.26 6.63 1.57
N PHE A 131 8.70 7.09 2.68
CA PHE A 131 9.49 7.54 3.82
C PHE A 131 10.45 6.44 4.32
N PRO A 132 11.67 6.78 4.81
CA PRO A 132 12.59 5.79 5.34
C PRO A 132 11.93 4.94 6.43
N SER A 133 12.05 3.61 6.32
CA SER A 133 11.41 2.60 7.18
C SER A 133 9.87 2.58 7.21
N HIS A 134 9.18 3.58 6.64
CA HIS A 134 7.73 3.68 6.66
C HIS A 134 7.15 4.05 5.27
N VAL A 135 5.84 3.92 5.10
CA VAL A 135 5.10 4.42 3.93
C VAL A 135 3.97 5.29 4.43
N ILE A 136 3.89 6.47 3.91
CA ILE A 136 2.91 7.49 4.29
C ILE A 136 2.25 8.07 3.04
N VAL A 137 1.27 8.93 3.23
CA VAL A 137 0.54 9.60 2.16
C VAL A 137 0.64 11.10 2.35
N LYS A 138 0.76 11.87 1.27
CA LYS A 138 0.65 13.33 1.33
C LYS A 138 -0.46 13.86 0.43
N TYR A 139 -1.06 14.96 0.86
CA TYR A 139 -1.92 15.80 0.06
C TYR A 139 -1.22 17.14 -0.16
N GLU A 140 -0.89 17.45 -1.42
CA GLU A 140 -0.09 18.61 -1.79
C GLU A 140 1.19 18.71 -0.93
N GLU A 141 1.56 19.91 -0.48
CA GLU A 141 2.70 20.11 0.43
C GLU A 141 2.25 20.36 1.89
N GLU A 142 0.94 20.23 2.17
CA GLU A 142 0.33 20.73 3.41
C GLU A 142 0.03 19.64 4.42
N MET A 143 -0.37 18.45 3.98
CA MET A 143 -0.82 17.40 4.89
C MET A 143 -0.09 16.08 4.63
N ILE A 144 0.51 15.54 5.69
CA ILE A 144 1.16 14.24 5.70
C ILE A 144 0.32 13.31 6.57
N LEU A 145 -0.08 12.16 6.04
CA LEU A 145 -1.04 11.26 6.67
C LEU A 145 -0.44 9.87 6.82
N ASP A 146 -0.76 9.20 7.91
CA ASP A 146 -0.35 7.82 8.17
C ASP A 146 -1.56 6.86 8.19
N PRO A 147 -1.93 6.24 7.07
CA PRO A 147 -3.03 5.28 7.01
C PRO A 147 -2.85 4.06 7.91
N PHE A 148 -1.61 3.65 8.22
CA PHE A 148 -1.35 2.56 9.16
C PHE A 148 -1.77 2.92 10.59
N ASN A 149 -1.65 4.18 10.95
CA ASN A 149 -2.13 4.75 12.20
C ASN A 149 -3.44 5.55 12.00
N ARG A 150 -4.40 4.95 11.27
CA ARG A 150 -5.77 5.45 11.08
C ARG A 150 -5.85 6.84 10.41
N GLY A 151 -4.94 7.13 9.47
CA GLY A 151 -4.90 8.40 8.75
C GLY A 151 -4.48 9.59 9.63
N ARG A 152 -3.73 9.33 10.71
CA ARG A 152 -3.20 10.37 11.59
C ARG A 152 -2.41 11.39 10.78
N LEU A 153 -2.66 12.68 11.03
CA LEU A 153 -1.83 13.76 10.53
C LEU A 153 -0.47 13.71 11.24
N LEU A 154 0.61 13.77 10.46
CA LEU A 154 1.98 13.79 10.95
C LEU A 154 2.58 15.18 10.82
N GLU A 155 3.18 15.65 11.91
CA GLU A 155 3.99 16.84 11.95
C GLU A 155 5.48 16.50 11.77
N LEU A 156 6.34 17.52 11.65
CA LEU A 156 7.78 17.31 11.44
C LEU A 156 8.41 16.51 12.58
N GLU A 157 7.97 16.74 13.80
CA GLU A 157 8.42 16.05 15.00
C GLU A 157 8.08 14.55 14.96
N ASP A 158 6.89 14.18 14.46
CA ASP A 158 6.51 12.77 14.27
C ASP A 158 7.43 12.08 13.24
N LEU A 159 7.74 12.77 12.14
CA LEU A 159 8.64 12.25 11.10
C LEU A 159 10.07 12.06 11.62
N GLN A 160 10.57 12.98 12.43
CA GLN A 160 11.86 12.86 13.08
C GLN A 160 11.87 11.72 14.07
N GLU A 161 10.80 11.52 14.84
CA GLU A 161 10.67 10.40 15.77
C GLU A 161 10.67 9.05 15.03
N ILE A 162 9.97 8.92 13.91
CA ILE A 162 10.02 7.70 13.07
C ILE A 162 11.44 7.41 12.61
N LEU A 163 12.20 8.42 12.19
CA LEU A 163 13.60 8.25 11.81
C LEU A 163 14.47 7.81 12.99
N TYR A 164 14.31 8.49 14.12
CA TYR A 164 15.08 8.20 15.33
C TYR A 164 14.85 6.78 15.84
N GLN A 165 13.61 6.32 15.88
CA GLN A 165 13.26 4.96 16.31
C GLN A 165 13.88 3.87 15.43
N ASN A 166 14.09 4.14 14.14
CA ASN A 166 14.61 3.14 13.20
C ASN A 166 16.13 3.25 12.96
N TYR A 167 16.71 4.44 13.10
CA TYR A 167 18.09 4.72 12.71
C TYR A 167 18.90 5.42 13.80
N GLY A 168 18.29 5.76 14.94
CA GLY A 168 18.94 6.59 15.97
C GLY A 168 19.37 7.94 15.39
N ASP A 169 20.47 8.49 15.90
CA ASP A 169 21.04 9.76 15.43
C ASP A 169 21.76 9.66 14.06
N SER A 170 21.68 8.49 13.38
CA SER A 170 22.44 8.26 12.15
C SER A 170 21.78 8.89 10.92
N VAL A 171 20.51 9.26 11.00
CA VAL A 171 19.72 9.77 9.87
C VAL A 171 18.95 11.02 10.31
N GLU A 172 19.30 12.15 9.71
CA GLU A 172 18.55 13.40 9.88
C GLU A 172 17.42 13.49 8.86
N PHE A 173 16.34 14.19 9.22
CA PHE A 173 15.24 14.46 8.31
C PHE A 173 15.72 15.31 7.12
N GLN A 174 15.31 14.90 5.92
CA GLN A 174 15.51 15.63 4.67
C GLN A 174 14.17 15.80 3.97
N ALA A 175 13.93 16.98 3.40
CA ALA A 175 12.68 17.27 2.69
C ALA A 175 12.43 16.30 1.53
N ASP A 176 13.48 15.79 0.88
CA ASP A 176 13.40 14.82 -0.20
C ASP A 176 12.76 13.48 0.22
N TYR A 177 12.74 13.16 1.53
CA TYR A 177 12.03 11.98 2.04
C TYR A 177 10.51 12.08 1.87
N LEU A 178 9.98 13.28 1.61
CA LEU A 178 8.56 13.52 1.36
C LEU A 178 8.22 13.53 -0.14
N ASN A 179 9.16 13.21 -1.01
CA ASN A 179 8.87 13.10 -2.43
C ASN A 179 7.98 11.89 -2.73
N GLN A 180 7.00 12.10 -3.62
CA GLN A 180 6.20 11.01 -4.16
C GLN A 180 7.11 9.95 -4.78
N ILE A 181 6.79 8.69 -4.56
CA ILE A 181 7.43 7.56 -5.25
C ILE A 181 6.56 7.06 -6.40
N SER A 182 7.22 6.55 -7.46
CA SER A 182 6.54 5.94 -8.62
C SER A 182 5.91 4.59 -8.26
N ASP A 183 4.93 4.16 -9.06
CA ASP A 183 4.33 2.83 -8.96
C ASP A 183 5.39 1.71 -8.98
N GLU A 184 6.42 1.85 -9.82
CA GLU A 184 7.54 0.92 -9.87
C GLU A 184 8.26 0.82 -8.51
N LYS A 185 8.56 1.95 -7.87
CA LYS A 185 9.20 1.97 -6.55
C LYS A 185 8.31 1.38 -5.47
N ILE A 186 6.99 1.56 -5.56
CA ILE A 186 6.01 0.93 -4.67
C ILE A 186 6.09 -0.59 -4.82
N LEU A 187 6.03 -1.11 -6.04
CA LEU A 187 6.09 -2.55 -6.32
C LEU A 187 7.44 -3.17 -5.88
N ILE A 188 8.55 -2.49 -6.14
CA ILE A 188 9.87 -2.91 -5.64
C ILE A 188 9.87 -2.99 -4.11
N ARG A 189 9.25 -2.03 -3.43
CA ARG A 189 9.17 -2.04 -1.96
C ARG A 189 8.30 -3.20 -1.46
N MET A 190 7.18 -3.50 -2.12
CA MET A 190 6.35 -4.67 -1.82
C MET A 190 7.14 -5.97 -2.00
N LEU A 191 7.87 -6.12 -3.10
CA LEU A 191 8.72 -7.29 -3.35
C LEU A 191 9.83 -7.44 -2.30
N ARG A 192 10.42 -6.34 -1.84
CA ARG A 192 11.41 -6.35 -0.74
C ARG A 192 10.80 -6.78 0.58
N ASN A 193 9.61 -6.27 0.92
CA ASN A 193 8.88 -6.68 2.11
C ASN A 193 8.57 -8.18 2.06
N LEU A 194 8.00 -8.67 0.96
CA LEU A 194 7.71 -10.08 0.73
C LEU A 194 8.96 -10.95 0.84
N LYS A 195 10.05 -10.56 0.18
CA LYS A 195 11.33 -11.27 0.27
C LYS A 195 11.81 -11.40 1.72
N ASN A 196 11.73 -10.32 2.49
CA ASN A 196 12.15 -10.34 3.89
C ASN A 196 11.24 -11.26 4.71
N SER A 197 9.92 -11.09 4.64
CA SER A 197 8.94 -11.93 5.35
C SER A 197 9.06 -13.42 4.99
N TYR A 198 9.28 -13.75 3.71
CA TYR A 198 9.52 -15.13 3.29
C TYR A 198 10.88 -15.67 3.76
N THR A 199 11.89 -14.81 3.86
CA THR A 199 13.20 -15.21 4.41
C THR A 199 13.09 -15.53 5.89
N ASP A 200 12.40 -14.69 6.65
CA ASP A 200 12.18 -14.84 8.10
C ASP A 200 11.31 -16.07 8.43
N SER A 201 10.39 -16.42 7.54
CA SER A 201 9.56 -17.64 7.64
C SER A 201 10.21 -18.89 7.01
N PHE A 202 11.48 -18.81 6.59
CA PHE A 202 12.23 -19.89 5.94
C PHE A 202 11.66 -20.38 4.59
N ALA A 203 10.77 -19.61 3.96
CA ALA A 203 10.20 -19.87 2.64
C ALA A 203 11.14 -19.38 1.51
N TYR A 204 12.35 -19.91 1.45
CA TYR A 204 13.43 -19.41 0.59
C TYR A 204 13.12 -19.47 -0.91
N GLU A 205 12.29 -20.41 -1.37
CA GLU A 205 11.87 -20.47 -2.78
C GLU A 205 11.05 -19.23 -3.14
N MET A 206 10.11 -18.82 -2.28
CA MET A 206 9.30 -17.62 -2.46
C MET A 206 10.14 -16.35 -2.36
N ALA A 207 11.07 -16.28 -1.40
CA ALA A 207 12.01 -15.17 -1.27
C ALA A 207 12.87 -15.00 -2.55
N ASN A 208 13.34 -16.11 -3.12
CA ASN A 208 14.06 -16.10 -4.39
C ASN A 208 13.19 -15.69 -5.57
N MET A 209 11.91 -16.07 -5.60
CA MET A 209 10.96 -15.62 -6.62
C MET A 209 10.80 -14.09 -6.57
N CYS A 210 10.56 -13.51 -5.40
CA CYS A 210 10.46 -12.05 -5.21
C CYS A 210 11.72 -11.31 -5.67
N ASN A 211 12.89 -11.90 -5.51
CA ASN A 211 14.16 -11.28 -5.93
C ASN A 211 14.40 -11.31 -7.45
N ARG A 212 13.60 -12.06 -8.19
CA ARG A 212 13.69 -12.18 -9.65
C ARG A 212 12.61 -11.39 -10.40
N MET A 213 11.54 -11.07 -9.71
CA MET A 213 10.48 -10.18 -10.16
C MET A 213 10.90 -8.71 -10.02
#